data_a981febd831c64f0a3b6c7d7dded2e82
#
_entry.id   a981febd831c64f0a3b6c7d7dded2e82
#
_cell.length_a   1.000
_cell.length_b   1.000
_cell.length_c   1.000
_cell.angle_alpha   90.00
_cell.angle_beta   90.00
_cell.angle_gamma   90.00
#
_symmetry.space_group_name_H-M   'P 1'
#
loop_
_entity.id
_entity.type
_entity.pdbx_description
1 polymer ?
#
loop_
_entity_poly.entity_id
_entity_poly.type
_entity_poly.pdbx_seq_one_letter_code
_entity_poly.pdbx_strand_id
1 'polypeptide(L)'
;QAAMRLLRERVTPGATVLVVGGDGLVFELEKAGYRVTRSADDAPAAVVQGFAPDVGWVHLAEAAYALALPEDEGGIPWIATNTDWTIPQARGIAPGNGTLVSAVHTAVGRLAVVAGKPERPIFDEAVARFGARHPLFIGDRLDTDIAGAQAAGIESVLVLTGIDRPKHVLAAPSTSRPTFIVGDLRELHEPYPETVVQGDVTSVGSAAVRIDGPDVHIVRAGDRPIDLVRAGAAAIWATGRAIYGFRVPEELYADPFHRP
;
A
#
# COMPACT_ATOMS: atom_id res chain seq x y z
N GLN A 1 -5.71 10.00 -11.13
CA GLN A 1 -5.06 11.30 -10.87
C GLN A 1 -3.55 11.10 -10.64
N ALA A 2 -3.10 10.23 -9.69
CA ALA A 2 -1.66 10.02 -9.45
C ALA A 2 -0.89 9.59 -10.71
N ALA A 3 -1.45 8.68 -11.52
CA ALA A 3 -0.87 8.30 -12.80
C ALA A 3 -0.78 9.49 -13.78
N MET A 4 -1.76 10.39 -13.77
CA MET A 4 -1.74 11.61 -14.59
C MET A 4 -0.64 12.58 -14.15
N ARG A 5 -0.40 12.69 -12.84
CA ARG A 5 0.72 13.49 -12.30
C ARG A 5 2.06 12.95 -12.81
N LEU A 6 2.32 11.66 -12.63
CA LEU A 6 3.54 11.01 -13.14
C LEU A 6 3.71 11.15 -14.65
N LEU A 7 2.60 11.07 -15.39
CA LEU A 7 2.63 11.23 -16.85
C LEU A 7 3.03 12.65 -17.24
N ARG A 8 2.48 13.69 -16.59
CA ARG A 8 2.82 15.11 -16.86
C ARG A 8 4.27 15.46 -16.61
N GLU A 9 4.92 14.75 -15.67
CA GLU A 9 6.34 14.93 -15.39
C GLU A 9 7.26 14.38 -16.50
N ARG A 10 6.73 13.50 -17.37
CA ARG A 10 7.49 12.76 -18.39
C ARG A 10 7.05 13.07 -19.82
N VAL A 11 5.77 13.40 -20.02
CA VAL A 11 5.16 13.54 -21.35
C VAL A 11 4.31 14.81 -21.40
N THR A 12 4.57 15.65 -22.40
CA THR A 12 3.83 16.90 -22.59
C THR A 12 2.37 16.64 -22.98
N PRO A 13 1.38 17.37 -22.41
CA PRO A 13 0.00 17.35 -22.87
C PRO A 13 -0.13 17.55 -24.39
N GLY A 14 -1.10 16.89 -25.01
CA GLY A 14 -1.28 16.83 -26.45
C GLY A 14 -0.59 15.63 -27.13
N ALA A 15 0.30 14.92 -26.42
CA ALA A 15 0.88 13.69 -26.94
C ALA A 15 -0.14 12.54 -26.98
N THR A 16 0.14 11.53 -27.81
CA THR A 16 -0.64 10.28 -27.87
C THR A 16 -0.14 9.32 -26.80
N VAL A 17 -1.06 8.72 -26.03
CA VAL A 17 -0.78 7.77 -24.98
C VAL A 17 -1.50 6.46 -25.25
N LEU A 18 -0.77 5.35 -25.23
CA LEU A 18 -1.36 4.03 -25.34
C LEU A 18 -1.95 3.61 -23.98
N VAL A 19 -3.22 3.21 -24.00
CA VAL A 19 -3.94 2.82 -22.79
C VAL A 19 -4.23 1.32 -22.79
N VAL A 20 -3.78 0.68 -21.72
CA VAL A 20 -4.25 -0.65 -21.33
C VAL A 20 -5.13 -0.49 -20.09
N GLY A 21 -6.44 -0.55 -20.23
CA GLY A 21 -7.37 -0.31 -19.14
C GLY A 21 -8.75 0.14 -19.63
N GLY A 22 -9.66 0.42 -18.69
CA GLY A 22 -11.04 0.79 -18.98
C GLY A 22 -11.28 2.27 -19.27
N ASP A 23 -12.53 2.60 -19.57
CA ASP A 23 -12.98 3.94 -19.99
C ASP A 23 -12.71 5.03 -18.94
N GLY A 24 -12.72 4.69 -17.65
CA GLY A 24 -12.37 5.65 -16.60
C GLY A 24 -10.94 6.16 -16.71
N LEU A 25 -10.00 5.32 -17.17
CA LEU A 25 -8.61 5.71 -17.42
C LEU A 25 -8.51 6.56 -18.70
N VAL A 26 -9.23 6.19 -19.76
CA VAL A 26 -9.34 6.97 -20.99
C VAL A 26 -9.85 8.38 -20.67
N PHE A 27 -10.97 8.49 -19.97
CA PHE A 27 -11.56 9.76 -19.56
C PHE A 27 -10.58 10.67 -18.80
N GLU A 28 -9.83 10.12 -17.84
CA GLU A 28 -8.86 10.91 -17.05
C GLU A 28 -7.67 11.37 -17.93
N LEU A 29 -7.24 10.59 -18.90
CA LEU A 29 -6.19 10.97 -19.84
C LEU A 29 -6.64 12.09 -20.79
N GLU A 30 -7.81 11.96 -21.39
CA GLU A 30 -8.39 12.98 -22.27
C GLU A 30 -8.63 14.29 -21.52
N LYS A 31 -9.18 14.22 -20.30
CA LYS A 31 -9.35 15.36 -19.40
C LYS A 31 -8.03 16.03 -19.03
N ALA A 32 -6.94 15.26 -18.98
CA ALA A 32 -5.59 15.78 -18.75
C ALA A 32 -4.95 16.36 -20.01
N GLY A 33 -5.62 16.31 -21.18
CA GLY A 33 -5.21 16.88 -22.44
C GLY A 33 -4.39 15.95 -23.33
N TYR A 34 -4.40 14.63 -23.07
CA TYR A 34 -3.72 13.65 -23.90
C TYR A 34 -4.67 13.06 -24.97
N ARG A 35 -4.11 12.66 -26.11
CA ARG A 35 -4.80 11.81 -27.06
C ARG A 35 -4.60 10.36 -26.68
N VAL A 36 -5.63 9.54 -26.81
CA VAL A 36 -5.59 8.13 -26.41
C VAL A 36 -5.55 7.23 -27.64
N THR A 37 -4.73 6.19 -27.58
CA THR A 37 -4.72 5.10 -28.57
C THR A 37 -4.74 3.73 -27.87
N ARG A 38 -5.08 2.71 -28.64
CA ARG A 38 -4.99 1.28 -28.27
C ARG A 38 -3.96 0.54 -29.13
N SER A 39 -3.27 1.23 -30.05
CA SER A 39 -2.30 0.63 -30.96
C SER A 39 -0.89 1.20 -30.79
N ALA A 40 0.10 0.33 -30.81
CA ALA A 40 1.51 0.71 -30.83
C ALA A 40 1.90 1.38 -32.17
N ASP A 41 1.19 1.10 -33.26
CA ASP A 41 1.44 1.67 -34.59
C ASP A 41 1.20 3.19 -34.63
N ASP A 42 0.42 3.71 -33.69
CA ASP A 42 0.18 5.17 -33.58
C ASP A 42 1.35 5.93 -32.92
N ALA A 43 2.49 5.28 -32.74
CA ALA A 43 3.70 5.84 -32.13
C ALA A 43 3.43 6.60 -30.82
N PRO A 44 2.90 5.94 -29.79
CA PRO A 44 2.57 6.59 -28.54
C PRO A 44 3.82 7.11 -27.83
N ALA A 45 3.66 8.20 -27.08
CA ALA A 45 4.73 8.80 -26.27
C ALA A 45 4.82 8.19 -24.86
N ALA A 46 3.84 7.39 -24.46
CA ALA A 46 3.82 6.67 -23.19
C ALA A 46 2.82 5.51 -23.23
N VAL A 47 2.99 4.55 -22.31
CA VAL A 47 1.98 3.54 -21.98
C VAL A 47 1.44 3.79 -20.57
N VAL A 48 0.11 3.84 -20.44
CA VAL A 48 -0.56 3.87 -19.12
C VAL A 48 -1.42 2.63 -18.97
N GLN A 49 -1.11 1.82 -17.96
CA GLN A 49 -1.77 0.55 -17.71
C GLN A 49 -2.55 0.56 -16.40
N GLY A 50 -3.83 0.16 -16.47
CA GLY A 50 -4.73 -0.06 -15.36
C GLY A 50 -5.60 -1.28 -15.60
N PHE A 51 -6.40 -1.64 -14.60
CA PHE A 51 -7.29 -2.79 -14.67
C PHE A 51 -8.59 -2.43 -15.40
N ALA A 52 -9.03 -3.38 -16.25
CA ALA A 52 -10.42 -3.50 -16.69
C ALA A 52 -10.73 -4.96 -16.99
N PRO A 53 -11.99 -5.44 -16.81
CA PRO A 53 -12.35 -6.84 -17.00
C PRO A 53 -12.15 -7.35 -18.42
N ASP A 54 -12.18 -6.47 -19.42
CA ASP A 54 -12.02 -6.73 -20.85
C ASP A 54 -10.57 -6.62 -21.35
N VAL A 55 -9.62 -6.26 -20.49
CA VAL A 55 -8.19 -6.29 -20.85
C VAL A 55 -7.76 -7.73 -21.08
N GLY A 56 -7.39 -8.00 -22.32
CA GLY A 56 -6.94 -9.32 -22.78
C GLY A 56 -5.58 -9.26 -23.47
N TRP A 57 -5.15 -10.41 -23.97
CA TRP A 57 -3.82 -10.59 -24.57
C TRP A 57 -3.49 -9.53 -25.62
N VAL A 58 -4.44 -9.16 -26.49
CA VAL A 58 -4.23 -8.14 -27.54
C VAL A 58 -3.78 -6.81 -26.96
N HIS A 59 -4.42 -6.35 -25.89
CA HIS A 59 -4.07 -5.07 -25.25
C HIS A 59 -2.68 -5.12 -24.59
N LEU A 60 -2.33 -6.26 -23.98
CA LEU A 60 -1.01 -6.47 -23.37
C LEU A 60 0.09 -6.56 -24.44
N ALA A 61 -0.21 -7.16 -25.59
CA ALA A 61 0.71 -7.24 -26.73
C ALA A 61 1.00 -5.85 -27.31
N GLU A 62 -0.02 -5.01 -27.50
CA GLU A 62 0.16 -3.62 -27.96
C GLU A 62 1.05 -2.82 -27.00
N ALA A 63 0.83 -2.97 -25.67
CA ALA A 63 1.72 -2.36 -24.70
C ALA A 63 3.16 -2.88 -24.83
N ALA A 64 3.35 -4.19 -24.99
CA ALA A 64 4.67 -4.79 -25.13
C ALA A 64 5.38 -4.30 -26.41
N TYR A 65 4.66 -4.16 -27.53
CA TYR A 65 5.23 -3.62 -28.77
C TYR A 65 5.68 -2.17 -28.60
N ALA A 66 4.86 -1.33 -27.98
CA ALA A 66 5.19 0.06 -27.71
C ALA A 66 6.38 0.22 -26.72
N LEU A 67 6.58 -0.76 -25.82
CA LEU A 67 7.62 -0.76 -24.78
C LEU A 67 8.86 -1.58 -25.17
N ALA A 68 9.02 -1.96 -26.41
CA ALA A 68 10.10 -2.85 -26.86
C ALA A 68 11.51 -2.33 -26.56
N LEU A 69 11.69 -1.01 -26.50
CA LEU A 69 12.96 -0.38 -26.15
C LEU A 69 12.99 0.05 -24.69
N PRO A 70 14.12 -0.12 -23.95
CA PRO A 70 14.36 0.51 -22.66
C PRO A 70 14.29 2.04 -22.72
N GLU A 71 13.94 2.69 -21.62
CA GLU A 71 13.75 4.15 -21.57
C GLU A 71 15.06 4.91 -21.81
N ASP A 72 16.18 4.38 -21.32
CA ASP A 72 17.54 4.89 -21.53
C ASP A 72 18.07 4.65 -22.98
N GLU A 73 17.45 3.78 -23.75
CA GLU A 73 17.73 3.53 -25.16
C GLU A 73 16.73 4.25 -26.10
N GLY A 74 16.01 5.25 -25.57
CA GLY A 74 15.03 6.02 -26.34
C GLY A 74 13.62 5.43 -26.33
N GLY A 75 13.34 4.46 -25.48
CA GLY A 75 12.00 3.94 -25.25
C GLY A 75 11.11 4.93 -24.49
N ILE A 76 9.80 4.63 -24.50
CA ILE A 76 8.79 5.48 -23.88
C ILE A 76 8.53 5.09 -22.42
N PRO A 77 8.04 6.01 -21.55
CA PRO A 77 7.66 5.69 -20.19
C PRO A 77 6.46 4.74 -20.10
N TRP A 78 6.50 3.87 -19.10
CA TRP A 78 5.42 2.96 -18.75
C TRP A 78 4.94 3.22 -17.33
N ILE A 79 3.65 3.57 -17.18
CA ILE A 79 3.04 3.91 -15.89
C ILE A 79 1.92 2.91 -15.60
N ALA A 80 1.98 2.25 -14.44
CA ALA A 80 0.90 1.42 -13.92
C ALA A 80 0.09 2.18 -12.86
N THR A 81 -1.24 2.12 -12.94
CA THR A 81 -2.12 2.77 -11.95
C THR A 81 -2.04 2.12 -10.58
N ASN A 82 -1.80 0.82 -10.51
CA ASN A 82 -1.56 0.01 -9.32
C ASN A 82 -0.91 -1.32 -9.71
N THR A 83 -0.46 -2.07 -8.73
CA THR A 83 0.11 -3.42 -8.90
C THR A 83 -0.55 -4.44 -7.99
N ASP A 84 -1.83 -4.29 -7.69
CA ASP A 84 -2.59 -5.27 -6.94
C ASP A 84 -2.60 -6.61 -7.70
N TRP A 85 -2.03 -7.66 -7.10
CA TRP A 85 -1.91 -8.98 -7.73
C TRP A 85 -3.25 -9.64 -7.98
N THR A 86 -4.16 -9.46 -7.03
CA THR A 86 -5.48 -10.06 -7.06
C THR A 86 -6.54 -9.04 -6.66
N ILE A 87 -7.77 -9.28 -7.10
CA ILE A 87 -8.95 -8.53 -6.69
C ILE A 87 -10.06 -9.49 -6.26
N PRO A 88 -10.74 -9.22 -5.14
CA PRO A 88 -11.91 -9.97 -4.73
C PRO A 88 -13.08 -9.67 -5.67
N GLN A 89 -13.79 -10.70 -6.07
CA GLN A 89 -14.99 -10.64 -6.91
C GLN A 89 -16.09 -11.53 -6.29
N ALA A 90 -17.34 -11.34 -6.69
CA ALA A 90 -18.45 -12.14 -6.17
C ALA A 90 -18.28 -13.66 -6.36
N ARG A 91 -17.50 -14.07 -7.37
CA ARG A 91 -17.24 -15.49 -7.69
C ARG A 91 -15.96 -16.05 -7.09
N GLY A 92 -15.17 -15.21 -6.39
CA GLY A 92 -13.87 -15.61 -5.82
C GLY A 92 -12.76 -14.58 -6.12
N ILE A 93 -11.52 -14.98 -5.89
CA ILE A 93 -10.34 -14.14 -6.14
C ILE A 93 -10.00 -14.18 -7.64
N ALA A 94 -9.84 -13.01 -8.25
CA ALA A 94 -9.48 -12.86 -9.66
C ALA A 94 -8.12 -12.15 -9.81
N PRO A 95 -7.43 -12.29 -10.98
CA PRO A 95 -6.22 -11.52 -11.27
C PRO A 95 -6.46 -10.02 -11.22
N GLY A 96 -5.58 -9.28 -10.55
CA GLY A 96 -5.56 -7.82 -10.52
C GLY A 96 -4.64 -7.22 -11.58
N ASN A 97 -4.52 -5.89 -11.57
CA ASN A 97 -3.65 -5.20 -12.53
C ASN A 97 -2.17 -5.61 -12.41
N GLY A 98 -1.70 -5.92 -11.21
CA GLY A 98 -0.32 -6.39 -10.99
C GLY A 98 0.03 -7.65 -11.77
N THR A 99 -0.91 -8.59 -11.87
CA THR A 99 -0.76 -9.79 -12.71
C THR A 99 -0.65 -9.42 -14.21
N LEU A 100 -1.44 -8.47 -14.68
CA LEU A 100 -1.41 -8.00 -16.08
C LEU A 100 -0.12 -7.19 -16.37
N VAL A 101 0.32 -6.36 -15.43
CA VAL A 101 1.61 -5.64 -15.49
C VAL A 101 2.77 -6.64 -15.53
N SER A 102 2.72 -7.71 -14.72
CA SER A 102 3.74 -8.76 -14.73
C SER A 102 3.83 -9.50 -16.08
N ALA A 103 2.70 -9.69 -16.75
CA ALA A 103 2.68 -10.29 -18.09
C ALA A 103 3.42 -9.43 -19.13
N VAL A 104 3.17 -8.11 -19.14
CA VAL A 104 3.91 -7.16 -20.00
C VAL A 104 5.39 -7.10 -19.60
N HIS A 105 5.69 -7.00 -18.28
CA HIS A 105 7.06 -7.03 -17.76
C HIS A 105 7.85 -8.25 -18.26
N THR A 106 7.23 -9.42 -18.21
CA THR A 106 7.87 -10.68 -18.68
C THR A 106 8.24 -10.62 -20.16
N ALA A 107 7.43 -9.94 -20.97
CA ALA A 107 7.68 -9.80 -22.39
C ALA A 107 8.78 -8.78 -22.73
N VAL A 108 8.86 -7.66 -21.98
CA VAL A 108 9.74 -6.52 -22.33
C VAL A 108 10.96 -6.37 -21.42
N GLY A 109 11.04 -7.10 -20.30
CA GLY A 109 12.14 -6.99 -19.33
C GLY A 109 12.19 -5.68 -18.53
N ARG A 110 11.15 -4.83 -18.62
CA ARG A 110 11.09 -3.51 -17.98
C ARG A 110 10.07 -3.50 -16.84
N LEU A 111 10.29 -2.63 -15.84
CA LEU A 111 9.33 -2.37 -14.77
C LEU A 111 8.53 -1.10 -15.06
N ALA A 112 7.23 -1.14 -14.79
CA ALA A 112 6.39 0.04 -14.81
C ALA A 112 6.70 0.95 -13.61
N VAL A 113 6.60 2.26 -13.81
CA VAL A 113 6.51 3.21 -12.69
C VAL A 113 5.11 3.15 -12.12
N VAL A 114 5.00 2.83 -10.84
CA VAL A 114 3.71 2.62 -10.19
C VAL A 114 3.18 3.92 -9.58
N ALA A 115 1.94 4.25 -9.90
CA ALA A 115 1.28 5.44 -9.37
C ALA A 115 0.50 5.18 -8.07
N GLY A 116 0.08 3.93 -7.86
CA GLY A 116 -0.72 3.49 -6.71
C GLY A 116 0.12 3.10 -5.49
N LYS A 117 -0.57 2.75 -4.40
CA LYS A 117 0.05 2.21 -3.18
C LYS A 117 0.91 0.97 -3.49
N PRO A 118 2.05 0.79 -2.82
CA PRO A 118 2.63 1.60 -1.73
C PRO A 118 3.44 2.83 -2.19
N GLU A 119 3.46 3.13 -3.49
CA GLU A 119 4.30 4.18 -4.04
C GLU A 119 3.80 5.60 -3.68
N ARG A 120 4.74 6.53 -3.51
CA ARG A 120 4.46 7.90 -3.07
C ARG A 120 3.47 8.70 -3.92
N PRO A 121 3.40 8.55 -5.26
CA PRO A 121 2.62 9.47 -6.10
C PRO A 121 1.15 9.61 -5.70
N ILE A 122 0.52 8.54 -5.21
CA ILE A 122 -0.89 8.60 -4.76
C ILE A 122 -1.06 9.41 -3.47
N PHE A 123 -0.10 9.32 -2.55
CA PHE A 123 -0.10 10.08 -1.29
C PHE A 123 0.20 11.56 -1.55
N ASP A 124 1.23 11.86 -2.36
CA ASP A 124 1.59 13.22 -2.75
C ASP A 124 0.44 13.92 -3.50
N GLU A 125 -0.27 13.19 -4.37
CA GLU A 125 -1.47 13.71 -5.06
C GLU A 125 -2.59 14.03 -4.08
N ALA A 126 -2.86 13.17 -3.10
CA ALA A 126 -3.89 13.41 -2.10
C ALA A 126 -3.55 14.65 -1.24
N VAL A 127 -2.32 14.76 -0.76
CA VAL A 127 -1.86 15.91 0.02
C VAL A 127 -1.96 17.21 -0.78
N ALA A 128 -1.48 17.22 -2.02
CA ALA A 128 -1.51 18.40 -2.89
C ALA A 128 -2.95 18.82 -3.23
N ARG A 129 -3.83 17.86 -3.51
CA ARG A 129 -5.24 18.14 -3.88
C ARG A 129 -6.02 18.84 -2.79
N PHE A 130 -5.78 18.45 -1.53
CA PHE A 130 -6.52 19.00 -0.40
C PHE A 130 -5.76 20.09 0.37
N GLY A 131 -4.50 20.37 -0.02
CA GLY A 131 -3.65 21.32 0.70
C GLY A 131 -3.41 20.92 2.15
N ALA A 132 -3.38 19.61 2.44
CA ALA A 132 -3.30 19.10 3.79
C ALA A 132 -1.91 19.38 4.40
N ARG A 133 -1.89 20.06 5.57
CA ARG A 133 -0.64 20.36 6.29
C ARG A 133 -0.22 19.25 7.24
N HIS A 134 -1.19 18.54 7.82
CA HIS A 134 -1.00 17.43 8.75
C HIS A 134 -1.90 16.27 8.29
N PRO A 135 -1.55 15.60 7.18
CA PRO A 135 -2.34 14.47 6.70
C PRO A 135 -2.16 13.28 7.64
N LEU A 136 -3.25 12.54 7.87
CA LEU A 136 -3.26 11.25 8.55
C LEU A 136 -3.81 10.21 7.59
N PHE A 137 -3.04 9.18 7.30
CA PHE A 137 -3.48 8.11 6.43
C PHE A 137 -4.05 6.94 7.24
N ILE A 138 -5.23 6.46 6.88
CA ILE A 138 -5.89 5.34 7.56
C ILE A 138 -6.01 4.18 6.58
N GLY A 139 -5.51 3.02 6.95
CA GLY A 139 -5.55 1.83 6.12
C GLY A 139 -5.56 0.54 6.93
N ASP A 140 -5.76 -0.58 6.24
CA ASP A 140 -5.87 -1.91 6.84
C ASP A 140 -4.76 -2.87 6.40
N ARG A 141 -3.79 -2.37 5.60
CA ARG A 141 -2.68 -3.16 5.09
C ARG A 141 -1.33 -2.53 5.38
N LEU A 142 -0.46 -3.33 5.98
CA LEU A 142 0.91 -2.93 6.31
C LEU A 142 1.78 -2.73 5.07
N ASP A 143 1.66 -3.64 4.09
CA ASP A 143 2.51 -3.71 2.90
C ASP A 143 2.21 -2.62 1.86
N THR A 144 1.01 -2.07 1.85
CA THR A 144 0.59 -1.05 0.87
C THR A 144 0.23 0.28 1.53
N ASP A 145 -0.65 0.26 2.52
CA ASP A 145 -1.18 1.47 3.14
C ASP A 145 -0.16 2.12 4.07
N ILE A 146 0.34 1.33 5.02
CA ILE A 146 1.24 1.83 6.05
C ILE A 146 2.65 2.08 5.48
N ALA A 147 3.16 1.12 4.68
CA ALA A 147 4.45 1.30 4.01
C ALA A 147 4.45 2.53 3.09
N GLY A 148 3.38 2.74 2.33
CA GLY A 148 3.26 3.89 1.45
C GLY A 148 3.13 5.21 2.19
N ALA A 149 2.32 5.28 3.26
CA ALA A 149 2.21 6.46 4.11
C ALA A 149 3.56 6.81 4.74
N GLN A 150 4.27 5.82 5.27
CA GLN A 150 5.60 6.01 5.85
C GLN A 150 6.61 6.49 4.82
N ALA A 151 6.64 5.90 3.60
CA ALA A 151 7.51 6.34 2.52
C ALA A 151 7.20 7.78 2.07
N ALA A 152 5.94 8.22 2.19
CA ALA A 152 5.51 9.59 1.91
C ALA A 152 5.75 10.56 3.09
N GLY A 153 6.18 10.07 4.26
CA GLY A 153 6.37 10.90 5.47
C GLY A 153 5.05 11.31 6.12
N ILE A 154 3.99 10.53 5.93
CA ILE A 154 2.65 10.77 6.47
C ILE A 154 2.42 9.85 7.67
N GLU A 155 1.91 10.40 8.77
CA GLU A 155 1.45 9.60 9.90
C GLU A 155 0.32 8.65 9.50
N SER A 156 0.32 7.44 10.08
CA SER A 156 -0.61 6.41 9.67
C SER A 156 -1.32 5.73 10.83
N VAL A 157 -2.56 5.33 10.58
CA VAL A 157 -3.39 4.49 11.45
C VAL A 157 -3.61 3.15 10.76
N LEU A 158 -3.23 2.06 11.41
CA LEU A 158 -3.66 0.73 11.00
C LEU A 158 -4.95 0.36 11.73
N VAL A 159 -5.98 -0.03 10.97
CA VAL A 159 -7.24 -0.54 11.53
C VAL A 159 -7.31 -2.06 11.39
N LEU A 160 -7.60 -2.75 12.50
CA LEU A 160 -7.54 -4.22 12.56
C LEU A 160 -8.85 -4.94 12.15
N THR A 161 -9.84 -4.23 11.65
CA THR A 161 -11.07 -4.82 11.08
C THR A 161 -10.92 -5.26 9.63
N GLY A 162 -9.79 -4.98 8.99
CA GLY A 162 -9.53 -5.27 7.58
C GLY A 162 -8.64 -6.51 7.35
N ILE A 163 -7.60 -6.35 6.55
CA ILE A 163 -6.75 -7.47 6.07
C ILE A 163 -5.71 -7.89 7.11
N ASP A 164 -4.94 -6.92 7.64
CA ASP A 164 -3.89 -7.25 8.59
C ASP A 164 -4.43 -7.48 10.00
N ARG A 165 -3.78 -8.39 10.72
CA ARG A 165 -4.17 -8.92 12.02
C ARG A 165 -3.13 -8.56 13.08
N PRO A 166 -3.44 -8.70 14.37
CA PRO A 166 -2.46 -8.49 15.45
C PRO A 166 -1.11 -9.16 15.22
N LYS A 167 -1.10 -10.41 14.73
CA LYS A 167 0.14 -11.13 14.43
C LYS A 167 1.02 -10.44 13.38
N HIS A 168 0.40 -9.80 12.37
CA HIS A 168 1.12 -9.07 11.33
C HIS A 168 1.70 -7.78 11.89
N VAL A 169 0.97 -7.09 12.77
CA VAL A 169 1.44 -5.89 13.47
C VAL A 169 2.70 -6.18 14.29
N LEU A 170 2.68 -7.23 15.11
CA LEU A 170 3.84 -7.62 15.91
C LEU A 170 5.07 -7.93 15.05
N ALA A 171 4.85 -8.48 13.85
CA ALA A 171 5.89 -8.87 12.91
C ALA A 171 6.32 -7.73 11.94
N ALA A 172 5.67 -6.56 12.00
CA ALA A 172 5.88 -5.48 11.03
C ALA A 172 7.34 -5.01 10.98
N PRO A 173 7.97 -5.01 9.79
CA PRO A 173 9.30 -4.45 9.61
C PRO A 173 9.27 -2.93 9.83
N SER A 174 10.41 -2.33 10.12
CA SER A 174 10.50 -0.88 10.41
C SER A 174 9.95 0.03 9.32
N THR A 175 9.90 -0.46 8.08
CA THR A 175 9.39 0.27 6.90
C THR A 175 7.87 0.25 6.77
N SER A 176 7.14 -0.48 7.63
CA SER A 176 5.67 -0.56 7.60
C SER A 176 5.05 -0.59 9.00
N ARG A 177 5.70 0.07 9.97
CA ARG A 177 5.12 0.24 11.30
C ARG A 177 4.20 1.44 11.33
N PRO A 178 2.92 1.29 11.68
CA PRO A 178 1.99 2.42 11.77
C PRO A 178 2.34 3.33 12.96
N THR A 179 1.98 4.62 12.84
CA THR A 179 2.06 5.58 13.95
C THR A 179 1.04 5.21 15.03
N PHE A 180 -0.16 4.83 14.61
CA PHE A 180 -1.27 4.46 15.49
C PHE A 180 -1.88 3.12 15.07
N ILE A 181 -2.40 2.37 16.05
CA ILE A 181 -3.08 1.10 15.82
C ILE A 181 -4.45 1.18 16.49
N VAL A 182 -5.51 0.91 15.74
CA VAL A 182 -6.88 0.89 16.27
C VAL A 182 -7.55 -0.45 15.95
N GLY A 183 -8.35 -0.93 16.87
CA GLY A 183 -9.15 -2.13 16.67
C GLY A 183 -10.32 -1.89 15.72
N ASP A 184 -10.90 -0.67 15.78
CA ASP A 184 -12.04 -0.24 14.98
C ASP A 184 -11.96 1.28 14.75
N LEU A 185 -12.51 1.77 13.64
CA LEU A 185 -12.50 3.20 13.29
C LEU A 185 -13.21 4.10 14.31
N ARG A 186 -14.11 3.55 15.13
CA ARG A 186 -14.78 4.30 16.21
C ARG A 186 -13.79 4.81 17.26
N GLU A 187 -12.65 4.14 17.42
CA GLU A 187 -11.59 4.56 18.34
C GLU A 187 -10.90 5.87 17.93
N LEU A 188 -11.09 6.34 16.69
CA LEU A 188 -10.61 7.66 16.25
C LEU A 188 -11.28 8.83 17.00
N HIS A 189 -12.40 8.59 17.67
CA HIS A 189 -13.09 9.56 18.51
C HIS A 189 -12.63 9.55 19.98
N GLU A 190 -11.69 8.67 20.33
CA GLU A 190 -11.14 8.52 21.67
C GLU A 190 -9.69 9.03 21.72
N PRO A 191 -9.23 9.55 22.88
CA PRO A 191 -7.80 9.84 23.04
C PRO A 191 -6.96 8.59 22.84
N TYR A 192 -5.90 8.69 22.02
CA TYR A 192 -4.96 7.58 21.85
C TYR A 192 -4.10 7.45 23.11
N PRO A 193 -3.99 6.24 23.71
CA PRO A 193 -3.25 6.07 24.95
C PRO A 193 -1.75 6.20 24.74
N GLU A 194 -1.07 6.83 25.71
CA GLU A 194 0.39 6.92 25.68
C GLU A 194 1.05 5.56 25.92
N THR A 195 2.20 5.36 25.26
CA THR A 195 3.09 4.25 25.55
C THR A 195 4.08 4.66 26.64
N VAL A 196 4.06 3.94 27.76
CA VAL A 196 4.93 4.19 28.91
C VAL A 196 5.91 3.04 29.08
N VAL A 197 7.21 3.36 29.13
CA VAL A 197 8.28 2.37 29.36
C VAL A 197 8.88 2.61 30.73
N GLN A 198 8.84 1.60 31.61
CA GLN A 198 9.43 1.62 32.94
C GLN A 198 10.31 0.37 33.12
N GLY A 199 11.64 0.57 33.09
CA GLY A 199 12.59 -0.54 33.09
C GLY A 199 12.41 -1.43 31.85
N ASP A 200 12.09 -2.69 32.06
CA ASP A 200 11.84 -3.71 31.04
C ASP A 200 10.35 -3.88 30.69
N VAL A 201 9.46 -3.09 31.31
CA VAL A 201 8.01 -3.15 31.11
C VAL A 201 7.53 -2.02 30.20
N THR A 202 6.83 -2.36 29.14
CA THR A 202 6.12 -1.45 28.24
C THR A 202 4.62 -1.53 28.49
N SER A 203 3.99 -0.41 28.79
CA SER A 203 2.56 -0.32 29.10
C SER A 203 1.83 0.59 28.14
N VAL A 204 0.59 0.23 27.78
CA VAL A 204 -0.37 1.06 27.03
C VAL A 204 -1.73 0.88 27.68
N GLY A 205 -2.36 1.99 28.11
CA GLY A 205 -3.57 1.91 28.93
C GLY A 205 -3.36 1.06 30.18
N SER A 206 -4.22 0.06 30.40
CA SER A 206 -4.08 -0.90 31.51
C SER A 206 -3.28 -2.16 31.15
N ALA A 207 -2.89 -2.35 29.88
CA ALA A 207 -2.07 -3.49 29.44
C ALA A 207 -0.57 -3.26 29.69
N ALA A 208 0.18 -4.32 29.89
CA ALA A 208 1.64 -4.25 30.09
C ALA A 208 2.33 -5.52 29.61
N VAL A 209 3.43 -5.36 28.91
CA VAL A 209 4.27 -6.43 28.34
C VAL A 209 5.71 -6.23 28.75
N ARG A 210 6.44 -7.32 28.98
CA ARG A 210 7.87 -7.35 29.29
C ARG A 210 8.60 -8.26 28.31
N ILE A 211 9.80 -7.84 27.89
CA ILE A 211 10.70 -8.68 27.11
C ILE A 211 11.84 -9.18 28.02
N ASP A 212 12.02 -10.50 28.07
CA ASP A 212 13.12 -11.15 28.79
C ASP A 212 13.86 -12.09 27.82
N GLY A 213 15.00 -11.63 27.32
CA GLY A 213 15.74 -12.36 26.29
C GLY A 213 14.91 -12.63 25.04
N PRO A 214 14.57 -13.90 24.72
CA PRO A 214 13.67 -14.24 23.62
C PRO A 214 12.19 -14.31 24.03
N ASP A 215 11.87 -14.20 25.32
CA ASP A 215 10.52 -14.42 25.83
C ASP A 215 9.74 -13.11 25.94
N VAL A 216 8.53 -13.12 25.43
CA VAL A 216 7.56 -12.03 25.59
C VAL A 216 6.57 -12.43 26.68
N HIS A 217 6.49 -11.64 27.73
CA HIS A 217 5.61 -11.91 28.87
C HIS A 217 4.51 -10.86 28.96
N ILE A 218 3.26 -11.32 29.07
CA ILE A 218 2.13 -10.47 29.42
C ILE A 218 2.15 -10.26 30.94
N VAL A 219 2.50 -9.04 31.36
CA VAL A 219 2.48 -8.64 32.77
C VAL A 219 1.05 -8.33 33.23
N ARG A 220 0.30 -7.66 32.38
CA ARG A 220 -1.16 -7.40 32.53
C ARG A 220 -1.82 -7.42 31.16
N ALA A 221 -2.92 -8.13 31.00
CA ALA A 221 -3.68 -8.17 29.74
C ALA A 221 -4.41 -6.83 29.47
N GLY A 222 -4.81 -6.14 30.55
CA GLY A 222 -5.60 -4.90 30.44
C GLY A 222 -7.09 -5.15 30.15
N ASP A 223 -7.84 -4.05 30.09
CA ASP A 223 -9.29 -4.09 29.88
C ASP A 223 -9.69 -4.06 28.40
N ARG A 224 -8.79 -3.58 27.55
CA ARG A 224 -8.99 -3.44 26.11
C ARG A 224 -7.99 -4.31 25.35
N PRO A 225 -8.44 -5.27 24.54
CA PRO A 225 -7.53 -6.14 23.75
C PRO A 225 -6.56 -5.37 22.86
N ILE A 226 -6.99 -4.22 22.32
CA ILE A 226 -6.15 -3.39 21.47
C ILE A 226 -4.95 -2.81 22.22
N ASP A 227 -5.07 -2.47 23.50
CA ASP A 227 -3.97 -1.93 24.28
C ASP A 227 -2.88 -3.00 24.54
N LEU A 228 -3.29 -4.28 24.62
CA LEU A 228 -2.34 -5.38 24.69
C LEU A 228 -1.54 -5.53 23.39
N VAL A 229 -2.19 -5.40 22.23
CA VAL A 229 -1.52 -5.40 20.92
C VAL A 229 -0.57 -4.21 20.80
N ARG A 230 -0.98 -3.03 21.21
CA ARG A 230 -0.15 -1.79 21.22
C ARG A 230 1.09 -1.96 22.10
N ALA A 231 0.89 -2.45 23.33
CA ALA A 231 1.99 -2.68 24.27
C ALA A 231 2.98 -3.73 23.74
N GLY A 232 2.48 -4.84 23.19
CA GLY A 232 3.29 -5.89 22.57
C GLY A 232 4.07 -5.40 21.37
N ALA A 233 3.42 -4.68 20.46
CA ALA A 233 4.07 -4.09 19.30
C ALA A 233 5.18 -3.11 19.71
N ALA A 234 4.88 -2.17 20.60
CA ALA A 234 5.86 -1.20 21.08
C ALA A 234 7.07 -1.88 21.75
N ALA A 235 6.84 -2.88 22.62
CA ALA A 235 7.90 -3.63 23.29
C ALA A 235 8.79 -4.38 22.28
N ILE A 236 8.20 -5.13 21.34
CA ILE A 236 8.92 -5.91 20.33
C ILE A 236 9.69 -4.99 19.37
N TRP A 237 9.06 -3.93 18.88
CA TRP A 237 9.66 -3.00 17.92
C TRP A 237 10.83 -2.22 18.52
N ALA A 238 10.76 -1.87 19.81
CA ALA A 238 11.84 -1.19 20.51
C ALA A 238 13.14 -1.99 20.57
N THR A 239 13.07 -3.33 20.49
CA THR A 239 14.27 -4.19 20.50
C THR A 239 15.06 -4.15 19.19
N GLY A 240 14.45 -3.71 18.08
CA GLY A 240 15.04 -3.77 16.73
C GLY A 240 15.19 -5.19 16.17
N ARG A 241 14.76 -6.23 16.90
CA ARG A 241 14.88 -7.63 16.50
C ARG A 241 13.69 -8.07 15.66
N ALA A 242 13.91 -9.04 14.76
CA ALA A 242 12.84 -9.67 14.02
C ALA A 242 11.97 -10.56 14.93
N ILE A 243 10.69 -10.67 14.61
CA ILE A 243 9.69 -11.45 15.39
C ILE A 243 10.11 -12.92 15.60
N TYR A 244 10.82 -13.51 14.64
CA TYR A 244 11.33 -14.88 14.72
C TYR A 244 12.30 -15.13 15.87
N GLY A 245 12.86 -14.06 16.45
CA GLY A 245 13.74 -14.11 17.63
C GLY A 245 13.00 -14.17 18.96
N PHE A 246 11.65 -14.25 18.95
CA PHE A 246 10.82 -14.23 20.14
C PHE A 246 9.90 -15.43 20.26
N ARG A 247 9.62 -15.83 21.50
CA ARG A 247 8.49 -16.70 21.87
C ARG A 247 7.35 -15.81 22.34
N VAL A 248 6.37 -15.62 21.50
CA VAL A 248 5.24 -14.71 21.74
C VAL A 248 4.04 -15.52 22.23
N PRO A 249 3.43 -15.20 23.37
CA PRO A 249 2.22 -15.88 23.85
C PRO A 249 1.04 -15.62 22.90
N GLU A 250 0.17 -16.63 22.75
CA GLU A 250 -0.93 -16.60 21.81
C GLU A 250 -1.91 -15.46 22.05
N GLU A 251 -2.14 -15.12 23.32
CA GLU A 251 -3.03 -14.04 23.74
C GLU A 251 -2.63 -12.68 23.16
N LEU A 252 -1.34 -12.48 22.87
CA LEU A 252 -0.83 -11.22 22.32
C LEU A 252 -1.22 -11.01 20.85
N TYR A 253 -1.46 -12.10 20.12
CA TYR A 253 -1.84 -12.04 18.71
C TYR A 253 -3.21 -12.65 18.42
N ALA A 254 -3.98 -12.98 19.46
CA ALA A 254 -5.40 -13.30 19.32
C ALA A 254 -6.14 -12.17 18.60
N ASP A 255 -7.08 -12.53 17.74
CA ASP A 255 -7.80 -11.58 16.89
C ASP A 255 -9.27 -11.43 17.29
N PRO A 256 -9.58 -10.57 18.27
CA PRO A 256 -10.94 -10.27 18.65
C PRO A 256 -11.63 -9.22 17.75
N PHE A 257 -10.90 -8.64 16.80
CA PHE A 257 -11.36 -7.51 15.99
C PHE A 257 -12.07 -7.97 14.71
N HIS A 258 -11.74 -9.14 14.22
CA HIS A 258 -12.34 -9.69 13.03
C HIS A 258 -13.60 -10.49 13.37
N ARG A 259 -14.73 -10.02 12.87
CA ARG A 259 -15.97 -10.80 12.91
C ARG A 259 -16.07 -11.60 11.61
N PRO A 260 -16.36 -12.91 11.69
CA PRO A 260 -16.53 -13.76 10.52
C PRO A 260 -17.68 -13.31 9.62
#